data_937c8b22bf7fca5f71459d964833bcfa
#
_entry.id   937c8b22bf7fca5f71459d964833bcfa
#
_cell.length_a   1.000
_cell.length_b   1.000
_cell.length_c   1.000
_cell.angle_alpha   90.00
_cell.angle_beta   90.00
_cell.angle_gamma   90.00
#
_symmetry.space_group_name_H-M   'P 1'
#
loop_
_entity.id
_entity.type
_entity.pdbx_description
1 polymer ?
#
loop_
_entity_poly.entity_id
_entity_poly.type
_entity_poly.pdbx_seq_one_letter_code
_entity_poly.pdbx_strand_id
1 'polypeptide(L)'
;MSSVKTAVSFKCSRCGAVYQADAYRLIDCGADPGLRAKVTGGEVFIRECPECGQRELITTPVVYRDEHLLVCLSDRRLDIEGLEGTQGRLVGDVGSLIEKVKIFEAGLDDVPMEFCKFVTRQEMGKDVDLKFLRLDGADHDIILTYPEDGAMQMLAVGFNVYEDCCAIVRRNPAVSASVQGLATVDRGWVEQFLR
;
A
#
# COMPACT_ATOMS: atom_id res chain seq x y z
N MET A 1 -18.08 3.05 -11.82
CA MET A 1 -18.06 4.53 -11.61
C MET A 1 -16.76 5.06 -12.15
N SER A 2 -16.67 6.29 -12.63
CA SER A 2 -15.40 6.88 -13.08
C SER A 2 -14.60 7.45 -11.90
N SER A 3 -13.29 7.57 -12.05
CA SER A 3 -12.42 8.24 -11.09
C SER A 3 -12.84 9.66 -10.81
N VAL A 4 -12.71 10.13 -9.56
CA VAL A 4 -13.18 11.45 -9.11
C VAL A 4 -12.01 12.25 -8.56
N LYS A 5 -11.87 13.48 -9.04
CA LYS A 5 -10.91 14.47 -8.53
C LYS A 5 -11.66 15.64 -7.86
N THR A 6 -10.95 16.32 -6.96
CA THR A 6 -11.40 17.57 -6.33
C THR A 6 -10.24 18.54 -6.24
N ALA A 7 -10.53 19.83 -6.37
CA ALA A 7 -9.56 20.87 -6.13
C ALA A 7 -9.28 20.98 -4.62
N VAL A 8 -8.00 20.94 -4.24
CA VAL A 8 -7.54 21.03 -2.87
C VAL A 8 -6.48 22.14 -2.80
N SER A 9 -6.51 22.89 -1.70
CA SER A 9 -5.51 23.94 -1.44
C SER A 9 -4.28 23.30 -0.78
N PHE A 10 -3.11 23.57 -1.33
CA PHE A 10 -1.82 23.10 -0.84
C PHE A 10 -0.92 24.28 -0.49
N LYS A 11 -0.04 24.06 0.50
CA LYS A 11 1.01 25.01 0.86
C LYS A 11 2.36 24.35 0.58
N CYS A 12 3.16 24.95 -0.30
CA CYS A 12 4.48 24.46 -0.63
C CYS A 12 5.41 24.50 0.59
N SER A 13 6.07 23.38 0.89
CA SER A 13 7.01 23.29 2.02
C SER A 13 8.28 24.12 1.79
N ARG A 14 8.66 24.34 0.51
CA ARG A 14 9.89 25.07 0.15
C ARG A 14 9.72 26.57 0.11
N CYS A 15 8.69 27.10 -0.57
CA CYS A 15 8.53 28.55 -0.78
C CYS A 15 7.36 29.16 -0.03
N GLY A 16 6.51 28.34 0.62
CA GLY A 16 5.34 28.80 1.38
C GLY A 16 4.15 29.23 0.52
N ALA A 17 4.27 29.19 -0.82
CA ALA A 17 3.17 29.55 -1.72
C ALA A 17 1.95 28.65 -1.49
N VAL A 18 0.76 29.26 -1.50
CA VAL A 18 -0.52 28.55 -1.42
C VAL A 18 -1.10 28.47 -2.83
N TYR A 19 -1.40 27.27 -3.28
CA TYR A 19 -1.95 27.02 -4.62
C TYR A 19 -3.03 25.95 -4.59
N GLN A 20 -3.83 25.88 -5.61
CA GLN A 20 -4.82 24.83 -5.80
C GLN A 20 -4.35 23.83 -6.84
N ALA A 21 -4.56 22.53 -6.57
CA ALA A 21 -4.34 21.45 -7.52
C ALA A 21 -5.39 20.36 -7.33
N ASP A 22 -5.62 19.61 -8.40
CA ASP A 22 -6.52 18.47 -8.36
C ASP A 22 -5.91 17.31 -7.58
N ALA A 23 -6.65 16.78 -6.64
CA ALA A 23 -6.33 15.52 -5.95
C ALA A 23 -7.44 14.49 -6.19
N TYR A 24 -7.06 13.22 -6.32
CA TYR A 24 -8.04 12.15 -6.42
C TYR A 24 -8.75 11.93 -5.07
N ARG A 25 -10.07 11.79 -5.14
CA ARG A 25 -10.92 11.29 -4.05
C ARG A 25 -11.28 9.83 -4.27
N LEU A 26 -11.41 9.43 -5.52
CA LEU A 26 -11.63 8.06 -5.95
C LEU A 26 -10.75 7.78 -7.17
N ILE A 27 -10.00 6.70 -7.13
CA ILE A 27 -9.25 6.12 -8.24
C ILE A 27 -9.91 4.78 -8.56
N ASP A 28 -10.61 4.73 -9.68
CA ASP A 28 -11.34 3.54 -10.14
C ASP A 28 -10.59 2.90 -11.32
N CYS A 29 -9.73 1.92 -11.01
CA CYS A 29 -8.95 1.22 -12.02
C CYS A 29 -9.76 0.16 -12.80
N GLY A 30 -10.96 -0.20 -12.33
CA GLY A 30 -11.89 -0.98 -13.13
C GLY A 30 -12.47 -0.17 -14.29
N ALA A 31 -12.71 1.12 -14.07
CA ALA A 31 -13.18 2.02 -15.13
C ALA A 31 -12.05 2.66 -15.95
N ASP A 32 -10.88 2.87 -15.35
CA ASP A 32 -9.69 3.45 -16.00
C ASP A 32 -8.44 2.62 -15.64
N PRO A 33 -8.18 1.51 -16.36
CA PRO A 33 -7.02 0.66 -16.09
C PRO A 33 -5.67 1.36 -16.24
N GLY A 34 -5.60 2.43 -17.05
CA GLY A 34 -4.38 3.22 -17.25
C GLY A 34 -3.89 3.97 -16.01
N LEU A 35 -4.76 4.15 -15.01
CA LEU A 35 -4.36 4.76 -13.73
C LEU A 35 -3.54 3.82 -12.84
N ARG A 36 -3.66 2.52 -13.00
CA ARG A 36 -2.97 1.54 -12.15
C ARG A 36 -1.45 1.74 -12.14
N ALA A 37 -0.83 1.84 -13.31
CA ALA A 37 0.61 2.09 -13.43
C ALA A 37 1.01 3.44 -12.79
N LYS A 38 0.17 4.47 -12.90
CA LYS A 38 0.42 5.77 -12.29
C LYS A 38 0.27 5.75 -10.76
N VAL A 39 -0.59 4.90 -10.23
CA VAL A 39 -0.72 4.66 -8.78
C VAL A 39 0.51 3.94 -8.27
N THR A 40 0.89 2.81 -8.88
CA THR A 40 2.05 2.01 -8.45
C THR A 40 3.38 2.74 -8.65
N GLY A 41 3.46 3.66 -9.61
CA GLY A 41 4.58 4.60 -9.81
C GLY A 41 4.55 5.83 -8.89
N GLY A 42 3.44 6.06 -8.15
CA GLY A 42 3.28 7.19 -7.25
C GLY A 42 2.93 8.52 -7.92
N GLU A 43 2.86 8.58 -9.25
CA GLU A 43 2.68 9.82 -10.02
C GLU A 43 1.39 10.57 -9.65
N VAL A 44 0.31 9.84 -9.37
CA VAL A 44 -0.99 10.41 -9.01
C VAL A 44 -0.98 11.17 -7.68
N PHE A 45 0.03 10.91 -6.84
CA PHE A 45 0.21 11.51 -5.52
C PHE A 45 1.24 12.62 -5.49
N ILE A 46 1.93 12.91 -6.62
CA ILE A 46 2.93 13.96 -6.70
C ILE A 46 2.28 15.23 -7.27
N ARG A 47 2.60 16.36 -6.67
CA ARG A 47 2.24 17.69 -7.18
C ARG A 47 3.49 18.55 -7.29
N GLU A 48 3.49 19.44 -8.27
CA GLU A 48 4.55 20.41 -8.49
C GLU A 48 4.04 21.80 -8.14
N CYS A 49 4.82 22.51 -7.33
CA CYS A 49 4.52 23.89 -6.96
C CYS A 49 4.68 24.80 -8.19
N PRO A 50 3.67 25.58 -8.57
CA PRO A 50 3.76 26.45 -9.76
C PRO A 50 4.77 27.60 -9.60
N GLU A 51 5.11 27.98 -8.35
CA GLU A 51 6.01 29.10 -8.09
C GLU A 51 7.50 28.70 -8.08
N CYS A 52 7.84 27.51 -7.57
CA CYS A 52 9.24 27.13 -7.38
C CYS A 52 9.62 25.78 -7.96
N GLY A 53 8.70 25.06 -8.61
CA GLY A 53 8.92 23.76 -9.20
C GLY A 53 9.16 22.62 -8.20
N GLN A 54 8.97 22.86 -6.90
CA GLN A 54 9.13 21.82 -5.89
C GLN A 54 8.09 20.72 -6.09
N ARG A 55 8.56 19.47 -6.20
CA ARG A 55 7.69 18.29 -6.26
C ARG A 55 7.51 17.73 -4.85
N GLU A 56 6.26 17.51 -4.47
CA GLU A 56 5.88 17.06 -3.13
C GLU A 56 4.89 15.90 -3.23
N LEU A 57 5.05 14.94 -2.32
CA LEU A 57 4.06 13.90 -2.09
C LEU A 57 2.91 14.49 -1.31
N ILE A 58 1.71 14.38 -1.87
CA ILE A 58 0.51 14.89 -1.24
C ILE A 58 -0.29 13.74 -0.67
N THR A 59 -0.54 13.81 0.63
CA THR A 59 -1.37 12.85 1.35
C THR A 59 -2.75 13.46 1.57
N THR A 60 -3.68 13.14 0.69
CA THR A 60 -5.10 13.47 0.85
C THR A 60 -5.90 12.18 0.97
N PRO A 61 -7.01 12.15 1.73
CA PRO A 61 -7.87 10.98 1.77
C PRO A 61 -8.32 10.57 0.37
N VAL A 62 -8.07 9.33 0.02
CA VAL A 62 -8.42 8.77 -1.30
C VAL A 62 -8.83 7.30 -1.17
N VAL A 63 -9.77 6.90 -1.99
CA VAL A 63 -10.15 5.49 -2.18
C VAL A 63 -9.60 5.03 -3.52
N TYR A 64 -8.78 3.98 -3.49
CA TYR A 64 -8.43 3.19 -4.66
C TYR A 64 -9.35 1.99 -4.73
N ARG A 65 -9.81 1.64 -5.91
CA ARG A 65 -10.50 0.37 -6.14
C ARG A 65 -10.22 -0.21 -7.52
N ASP A 66 -10.27 -1.53 -7.59
CA ASP A 66 -10.36 -2.31 -8.82
C ASP A 66 -11.39 -3.45 -8.64
N GLU A 67 -11.28 -4.52 -9.44
CA GLU A 67 -12.25 -5.64 -9.42
C GLU A 67 -12.21 -6.45 -8.11
N HIS A 68 -11.07 -6.49 -7.42
CA HIS A 68 -10.84 -7.39 -6.28
C HIS A 68 -10.41 -6.66 -5.00
N LEU A 69 -9.89 -5.44 -5.13
CA LEU A 69 -9.26 -4.70 -4.05
C LEU A 69 -9.86 -3.30 -3.91
N LEU A 70 -10.09 -2.91 -2.66
CA LEU A 70 -10.40 -1.54 -2.29
C LEU A 70 -9.42 -1.10 -1.20
N VAL A 71 -8.67 -0.03 -1.44
CA VAL A 71 -7.75 0.55 -0.45
C VAL A 71 -8.17 1.96 -0.11
N CYS A 72 -8.43 2.20 1.17
CA CYS A 72 -8.74 3.53 1.70
C CYS A 72 -7.49 4.11 2.36
N LEU A 73 -7.01 5.21 1.81
CA LEU A 73 -6.05 6.07 2.50
C LEU A 73 -6.84 7.10 3.31
N SER A 74 -6.88 6.91 4.62
CA SER A 74 -7.61 7.79 5.53
C SER A 74 -7.09 7.62 6.96
N ASP A 75 -7.12 8.71 7.73
CA ASP A 75 -6.90 8.71 9.17
C ASP A 75 -8.16 8.32 9.97
N ARG A 76 -9.27 8.14 9.30
CA ARG A 76 -10.58 7.80 9.90
C ARG A 76 -11.13 6.53 9.28
N ARG A 77 -11.77 5.72 10.12
CA ARG A 77 -12.54 4.59 9.65
C ARG A 77 -13.70 5.10 8.80
N LEU A 78 -13.74 4.67 7.53
CA LEU A 78 -14.82 4.99 6.61
C LEU A 78 -15.81 3.82 6.60
N ASP A 79 -17.09 4.12 6.74
CA ASP A 79 -18.14 3.15 6.46
C ASP A 79 -18.32 3.10 4.94
N ILE A 80 -17.88 2.00 4.33
CA ILE A 80 -17.99 1.80 2.89
C ILE A 80 -18.96 0.64 2.68
N GLU A 81 -20.09 0.95 2.05
CA GLU A 81 -21.06 -0.04 1.62
C GLU A 81 -20.59 -0.75 0.33
N GLY A 82 -21.03 -1.98 0.13
CA GLY A 82 -20.79 -2.71 -1.12
C GLY A 82 -19.40 -3.34 -1.25
N LEU A 83 -18.81 -3.77 -0.13
CA LEU A 83 -17.52 -4.51 -0.10
C LEU A 83 -17.69 -6.03 -0.32
N GLU A 84 -18.87 -6.50 -0.67
CA GLU A 84 -19.11 -7.93 -0.87
C GLU A 84 -18.23 -8.48 -2.01
N GLY A 85 -17.39 -9.47 -1.68
CA GLY A 85 -16.46 -10.07 -2.62
C GLY A 85 -15.19 -9.26 -2.92
N THR A 86 -15.00 -8.10 -2.27
CA THR A 86 -13.83 -7.23 -2.44
C THR A 86 -13.00 -7.22 -1.16
N GLN A 87 -11.68 -7.33 -1.28
CA GLN A 87 -10.79 -7.17 -0.13
C GLN A 87 -10.62 -5.69 0.20
N GLY A 88 -11.12 -5.28 1.37
CA GLY A 88 -11.02 -3.90 1.86
C GLY A 88 -9.78 -3.70 2.73
N ARG A 89 -9.00 -2.64 2.46
CA ARG A 89 -7.83 -2.27 3.27
C ARG A 89 -7.88 -0.80 3.66
N LEU A 90 -7.57 -0.54 4.93
CA LEU A 90 -7.35 0.81 5.46
C LEU A 90 -5.87 1.01 5.68
N VAL A 91 -5.33 2.10 5.14
CA VAL A 91 -3.90 2.44 5.23
C VAL A 91 -3.71 3.88 5.68
N GLY A 92 -2.60 4.15 6.37
CA GLY A 92 -2.28 5.46 6.92
C GLY A 92 -1.42 6.34 6.01
N ASP A 93 -0.79 5.79 4.97
CA ASP A 93 0.12 6.51 4.10
C ASP A 93 0.06 6.02 2.65
N VAL A 94 0.56 6.87 1.73
CA VAL A 94 0.58 6.60 0.29
C VAL A 94 1.47 5.41 -0.06
N GLY A 95 2.59 5.24 0.64
CA GLY A 95 3.51 4.11 0.41
C GLY A 95 2.83 2.77 0.70
N SER A 96 2.06 2.71 1.78
CA SER A 96 1.25 1.53 2.13
C SER A 96 0.13 1.28 1.12
N LEU A 97 -0.52 2.32 0.60
CA LEU A 97 -1.50 2.16 -0.48
C LEU A 97 -0.86 1.56 -1.73
N ILE A 98 0.26 2.13 -2.17
CA ILE A 98 1.01 1.65 -3.35
C ILE A 98 1.47 0.21 -3.14
N GLU A 99 1.97 -0.12 -1.96
CA GLU A 99 2.39 -1.48 -1.62
C GLU A 99 1.25 -2.50 -1.74
N LYS A 100 0.07 -2.19 -1.17
CA LYS A 100 -1.10 -3.08 -1.28
C LYS A 100 -1.46 -3.33 -2.74
N VAL A 101 -1.53 -2.28 -3.55
CA VAL A 101 -1.83 -2.43 -4.99
C VAL A 101 -0.79 -3.31 -5.68
N LYS A 102 0.51 -3.13 -5.41
CA LYS A 102 1.59 -3.95 -6.01
C LYS A 102 1.50 -5.41 -5.60
N ILE A 103 1.20 -5.71 -4.34
CA ILE A 103 1.05 -7.09 -3.84
C ILE A 103 -0.07 -7.79 -4.61
N PHE A 104 -1.24 -7.16 -4.72
CA PHE A 104 -2.38 -7.77 -5.42
C PHE A 104 -2.17 -7.85 -6.93
N GLU A 105 -1.50 -6.88 -7.56
CA GLU A 105 -1.08 -6.97 -8.97
C GLU A 105 -0.11 -8.13 -9.25
N ALA A 106 0.74 -8.46 -8.27
CA ALA A 106 1.63 -9.62 -8.36
C ALA A 106 0.92 -10.97 -8.14
N GLY A 107 -0.40 -10.96 -7.93
CA GLY A 107 -1.18 -12.16 -7.63
C GLY A 107 -0.95 -12.71 -6.23
N LEU A 108 -0.44 -11.87 -5.32
CA LEU A 108 -0.14 -12.23 -3.93
C LEU A 108 -1.24 -11.69 -2.99
N ASP A 109 -1.29 -12.25 -1.77
CA ASP A 109 -2.15 -11.78 -0.69
C ASP A 109 -1.30 -11.00 0.34
N ASP A 110 -1.81 -9.86 0.78
CA ASP A 110 -1.09 -9.00 1.71
C ASP A 110 -1.03 -9.56 3.14
N VAL A 111 -1.94 -10.45 3.50
CA VAL A 111 -1.96 -11.09 4.82
C VAL A 111 -0.71 -11.97 5.02
N PRO A 112 -0.45 -13.00 4.19
CA PRO A 112 0.80 -13.75 4.28
C PRO A 112 2.04 -12.89 4.01
N MET A 113 1.93 -11.82 3.20
CA MET A 113 3.04 -10.90 2.96
C MET A 113 3.46 -10.17 4.24
N GLU A 114 2.52 -9.74 5.10
CA GLU A 114 2.89 -9.12 6.38
C GLU A 114 3.60 -10.11 7.32
N PHE A 115 3.19 -11.40 7.34
CA PHE A 115 3.93 -12.45 8.06
C PHE A 115 5.32 -12.65 7.47
N CYS A 116 5.45 -12.70 6.14
CA CYS A 116 6.74 -12.81 5.46
C CYS A 116 7.69 -11.65 5.82
N LYS A 117 7.20 -10.42 5.78
CA LYS A 117 7.96 -9.24 6.23
C LYS A 117 8.34 -9.31 7.71
N PHE A 118 7.47 -9.84 8.56
CA PHE A 118 7.77 -10.03 9.97
C PHE A 118 8.92 -11.01 10.17
N VAL A 119 8.85 -12.22 9.58
CA VAL A 119 9.91 -13.24 9.68
C VAL A 119 11.22 -12.69 9.15
N THR A 120 11.19 -12.04 7.99
CA THR A 120 12.38 -11.41 7.38
C THR A 120 13.05 -10.39 8.31
N ARG A 121 12.25 -9.52 8.98
CA ARG A 121 12.80 -8.57 9.98
C ARG A 121 13.47 -9.26 11.15
N GLN A 122 12.87 -10.35 11.65
CA GLN A 122 13.47 -11.12 12.75
C GLN A 122 14.82 -11.73 12.34
N GLU A 123 14.91 -12.28 11.15
CA GLU A 123 16.16 -12.84 10.61
C GLU A 123 17.22 -11.77 10.38
N MET A 124 16.82 -10.58 9.89
CA MET A 124 17.75 -9.45 9.73
C MET A 124 18.27 -8.90 11.07
N GLY A 125 17.52 -9.07 12.15
CA GLY A 125 17.81 -8.43 13.43
C GLY A 125 17.73 -6.90 13.39
N LYS A 126 16.98 -6.34 12.42
CA LYS A 126 16.83 -4.89 12.19
C LYS A 126 15.37 -4.45 12.40
N ASP A 127 15.20 -3.34 13.12
CA ASP A 127 13.89 -2.71 13.27
C ASP A 127 13.62 -1.71 12.15
N VAL A 128 13.31 -2.23 10.95
CA VAL A 128 13.07 -1.45 9.73
C VAL A 128 11.68 -1.72 9.19
N ASP A 129 11.12 -0.75 8.45
CA ASP A 129 9.84 -0.90 7.75
C ASP A 129 10.08 -1.50 6.36
N LEU A 130 9.74 -2.78 6.19
CA LEU A 130 9.87 -3.50 4.94
C LEU A 130 8.64 -3.24 4.08
N LYS A 131 8.86 -2.91 2.79
CA LYS A 131 7.80 -2.73 1.79
C LYS A 131 8.03 -3.66 0.61
N PHE A 132 6.96 -4.31 0.15
CA PHE A 132 7.01 -5.12 -1.07
C PHE A 132 7.22 -4.21 -2.29
N LEU A 133 8.18 -4.57 -3.13
CA LEU A 133 8.48 -3.85 -4.37
C LEU A 133 7.95 -4.60 -5.60
N ARG A 134 8.37 -5.86 -5.78
CA ARG A 134 8.03 -6.72 -6.91
C ARG A 134 8.45 -8.17 -6.68
N LEU A 135 8.00 -9.06 -7.55
CA LEU A 135 8.65 -10.36 -7.78
C LEU A 135 9.80 -10.20 -8.77
N ASP A 136 10.85 -11.01 -8.65
CA ASP A 136 12.02 -10.97 -9.52
C ASP A 136 12.51 -12.38 -9.88
N GLY A 137 13.08 -12.50 -11.09
CA GLY A 137 13.67 -13.74 -11.57
C GLY A 137 12.67 -14.85 -11.90
N ALA A 138 13.21 -16.01 -12.34
CA ALA A 138 12.42 -17.19 -12.66
C ALA A 138 11.86 -17.90 -11.41
N ASP A 139 12.54 -17.73 -10.28
CA ASP A 139 12.15 -18.32 -8.98
C ASP A 139 11.15 -17.46 -8.21
N HIS A 140 10.73 -16.32 -8.81
CA HIS A 140 9.79 -15.36 -8.22
C HIS A 140 10.22 -14.83 -6.85
N ASP A 141 11.52 -14.57 -6.66
CA ASP A 141 12.01 -13.98 -5.42
C ASP A 141 11.25 -12.71 -5.07
N ILE A 142 10.89 -12.57 -3.80
CA ILE A 142 10.19 -11.39 -3.29
C ILE A 142 11.21 -10.30 -3.02
N ILE A 143 11.13 -9.20 -3.76
CA ILE A 143 11.98 -8.05 -3.51
C ILE A 143 11.29 -7.11 -2.54
N LEU A 144 11.89 -6.95 -1.37
CA LEU A 144 11.49 -5.99 -0.35
C LEU A 144 12.43 -4.78 -0.36
N THR A 145 11.90 -3.63 0.05
CA THR A 145 12.70 -2.40 0.22
C THR A 145 12.55 -1.86 1.63
N TYR A 146 13.59 -1.18 2.12
CA TYR A 146 13.58 -0.50 3.41
C TYR A 146 14.56 0.68 3.41
N PRO A 147 14.29 1.75 4.21
CA PRO A 147 15.22 2.86 4.35
C PRO A 147 16.37 2.49 5.31
N GLU A 148 17.61 2.79 4.92
CA GLU A 148 18.80 2.68 5.77
C GLU A 148 19.81 3.74 5.35
N ASP A 149 20.37 4.46 6.30
CA ASP A 149 21.40 5.51 6.09
C ASP A 149 21.04 6.55 5.00
N GLY A 150 19.77 6.93 4.94
CA GLY A 150 19.27 7.93 3.98
C GLY A 150 19.09 7.42 2.56
N ALA A 151 19.26 6.12 2.31
CA ALA A 151 19.04 5.46 1.03
C ALA A 151 18.00 4.33 1.16
N MET A 152 17.36 3.98 0.04
CA MET A 152 16.50 2.80 -0.03
C MET A 152 17.36 1.58 -0.37
N GLN A 153 17.34 0.59 0.52
CA GLN A 153 17.97 -0.71 0.32
C GLN A 153 16.97 -1.70 -0.27
N MET A 154 17.49 -2.74 -0.92
CA MET A 154 16.70 -3.86 -1.44
C MET A 154 17.17 -5.16 -0.82
N LEU A 155 16.23 -6.05 -0.56
CA LEU A 155 16.44 -7.39 -0.04
C LEU A 155 15.64 -8.39 -0.88
N ALA A 156 16.27 -9.45 -1.32
CA ALA A 156 15.59 -10.59 -1.94
C ALA A 156 15.26 -11.66 -0.87
N VAL A 157 14.03 -12.13 -0.90
CA VAL A 157 13.53 -13.20 -0.02
C VAL A 157 12.99 -14.31 -0.92
N GLY A 158 13.40 -15.55 -0.70
CA GLY A 158 12.93 -16.68 -1.47
C GLY A 158 11.40 -16.84 -1.37
N PHE A 159 10.76 -17.19 -2.48
CA PHE A 159 9.29 -17.32 -2.54
C PHE A 159 8.74 -18.37 -1.57
N ASN A 160 9.53 -19.40 -1.24
CA ASN A 160 9.19 -20.41 -0.26
C ASN A 160 8.85 -19.83 1.13
N VAL A 161 9.47 -18.72 1.54
CA VAL A 161 9.14 -18.04 2.82
C VAL A 161 7.69 -17.52 2.80
N TYR A 162 7.28 -16.96 1.67
CA TYR A 162 5.88 -16.51 1.49
C TYR A 162 4.90 -17.70 1.48
N GLU A 163 5.26 -18.81 0.80
CA GLU A 163 4.44 -20.03 0.79
C GLU A 163 4.25 -20.61 2.20
N ASP A 164 5.30 -20.63 3.01
CA ASP A 164 5.24 -21.04 4.40
C ASP A 164 4.31 -20.12 5.22
N CYS A 165 4.39 -18.81 4.99
CA CYS A 165 3.46 -17.84 5.60
C CYS A 165 2.01 -18.07 5.16
N CYS A 166 1.76 -18.41 3.88
CA CYS A 166 0.44 -18.81 3.41
C CYS A 166 -0.08 -20.03 4.16
N ALA A 167 0.79 -21.02 4.43
CA ALA A 167 0.41 -22.21 5.17
C ALA A 167 0.07 -21.89 6.64
N ILE A 168 0.80 -20.96 7.27
CA ILE A 168 0.51 -20.47 8.64
C ILE A 168 -0.85 -19.77 8.69
N VAL A 169 -1.12 -18.85 7.77
CA VAL A 169 -2.38 -18.10 7.69
C VAL A 169 -3.57 -19.06 7.52
N ARG A 170 -3.47 -20.02 6.61
CA ARG A 170 -4.53 -21.03 6.38
C ARG A 170 -4.85 -21.88 7.60
N ARG A 171 -3.88 -22.12 8.48
CA ARG A 171 -4.05 -22.90 9.73
C ARG A 171 -4.57 -22.07 10.90
N ASN A 172 -4.68 -20.75 10.74
CA ASN A 172 -5.10 -19.84 11.81
C ASN A 172 -6.41 -19.12 11.46
N PRO A 173 -7.58 -19.66 11.84
CA PRO A 173 -8.87 -19.04 11.54
C PRO A 173 -9.04 -17.63 12.11
N ALA A 174 -8.35 -17.30 13.23
CA ALA A 174 -8.41 -15.98 13.84
C ALA A 174 -7.81 -14.91 12.92
N VAL A 175 -6.74 -15.24 12.18
CA VAL A 175 -6.14 -14.35 11.17
C VAL A 175 -7.17 -14.05 10.09
N SER A 176 -7.79 -15.07 9.49
CA SER A 176 -8.79 -14.92 8.44
C SER A 176 -10.02 -14.12 8.91
N ALA A 177 -10.45 -14.31 10.16
CA ALA A 177 -11.58 -13.56 10.74
C ALA A 177 -11.25 -12.07 10.95
N SER A 178 -9.99 -11.74 11.26
CA SER A 178 -9.57 -10.37 11.56
C SER A 178 -9.49 -9.44 10.33
N VAL A 179 -9.53 -10.00 9.12
CA VAL A 179 -9.37 -9.23 7.87
C VAL A 179 -10.65 -9.10 7.06
N GLN A 180 -11.80 -9.39 7.69
CA GLN A 180 -13.11 -9.22 7.05
C GLN A 180 -13.50 -7.75 6.91
N GLY A 181 -14.11 -7.39 5.78
CA GLY A 181 -14.52 -6.02 5.49
C GLY A 181 -13.32 -5.07 5.28
N LEU A 182 -13.41 -3.85 5.84
CA LEU A 182 -12.32 -2.87 5.78
C LEU A 182 -11.35 -3.09 6.94
N ALA A 183 -10.21 -3.70 6.66
CA ALA A 183 -9.22 -4.09 7.66
C ALA A 183 -7.89 -3.34 7.49
N THR A 184 -7.21 -3.06 8.60
CA THR A 184 -5.81 -2.66 8.60
C THR A 184 -4.96 -3.92 8.70
N VAL A 185 -4.12 -4.16 7.68
CA VAL A 185 -3.19 -5.28 7.61
C VAL A 185 -1.79 -4.68 7.46
N ASP A 186 -1.09 -4.58 8.57
CA ASP A 186 0.24 -3.94 8.68
C ASP A 186 1.09 -4.64 9.75
N ARG A 187 2.26 -4.07 10.03
CA ARG A 187 3.16 -4.57 11.07
C ARG A 187 2.47 -4.71 12.44
N GLY A 188 1.74 -3.67 12.87
CA GLY A 188 1.05 -3.68 14.18
C GLY A 188 -0.05 -4.72 14.25
N TRP A 189 -0.70 -5.00 13.12
CA TRP A 189 -1.69 -6.06 13.01
C TRP A 189 -1.05 -7.45 13.14
N VAL A 190 0.03 -7.75 12.43
CA VAL A 190 0.66 -9.09 12.49
C VAL A 190 1.22 -9.39 13.88
N GLU A 191 1.77 -8.40 14.57
CA GLU A 191 2.33 -8.56 15.92
C GLU A 191 1.31 -9.03 16.96
N GLN A 192 -0.01 -8.84 16.71
CA GLN A 192 -1.08 -9.30 17.60
C GLN A 192 -1.23 -10.83 17.63
N PHE A 193 -0.78 -11.52 16.57
CA PHE A 193 -0.89 -12.98 16.44
C PHE A 193 0.38 -13.73 16.88
N LEU A 194 1.42 -13.00 17.28
CA LEU A 194 2.75 -13.54 17.56
C LEU A 194 3.17 -13.36 19.04
N ARG A 195 2.22 -12.99 19.86
CA ARG A 195 2.39 -12.83 21.33
C ARG A 195 2.04 -14.10 22.10
#